data_caf0257d0d286bff2439701738f4095b
#
_entry.id   caf0257d0d286bff2439701738f4095b
#
_cell.length_a   1.000
_cell.length_b   1.000
_cell.length_c   1.000
_cell.angle_alpha   90.00
_cell.angle_beta   90.00
_cell.angle_gamma   90.00
#
_symmetry.space_group_name_H-M   'P 1'
#
loop_
_entity.id
_entity.type
_entity.pdbx_description
1 polymer ?
#
loop_
_entity_poly.entity_id
_entity_poly.type
_entity_poly.pdbx_seq_one_letter_code
_entity_poly.pdbx_strand_id
1 'polypeptide(L)'
;MTNYKLWERFGVEMDFMIVDRDTLNVLPRADVPLGKDKDGNQLSDIEYDDIGLSNELVSHVLEFKCAHPKSTFDGLGKRFFHEIRRANKKLEKINAMLLPSACHPFMDPAEMKLWPYDCLDIYQTYDRIFNCKGHGWANLQSTHLNLSFDDDEEFGELHAAIRLLLPLIPAIAASSPYLDGKYTGYRDARINVYRHNQDKVPEITGQVIPEQAYSYDEYNKMIFDKVKKAIAPYDTEHLLNHFFLNSRGAIARFDRGAIEIRLVDIQECPNADIAIAELEIATLKAIVNGKFAASRSGNAAGSSNAAGISETAGSSNAAGISEVANSVSHSLKEYREFLRNFDTTRLAELLNKTVKDAEEASIDWPEFLSVFGMSGKCTAGDLWKHIYSVVKNDLTEVSQNVMEKMLERGTLSSVLYKALGDSPAHEAFVTEYKKLADCLAHNRLYGISE
;
A
#
# COMPACT_ATOMS: atom_id res chain seq x y z
N MET A 1 -4.92 24.54 -8.31
CA MET A 1 -5.17 23.13 -8.73
C MET A 1 -6.63 22.85 -8.39
N THR A 2 -7.35 22.16 -9.25
CA THR A 2 -8.70 21.67 -8.93
C THR A 2 -8.52 20.49 -7.98
N ASN A 3 -8.84 20.64 -6.71
CA ASN A 3 -8.87 19.54 -5.77
C ASN A 3 -10.03 18.60 -6.16
N TYR A 4 -9.77 17.30 -6.10
CA TYR A 4 -10.79 16.28 -6.28
C TYR A 4 -11.40 15.95 -4.93
N LYS A 5 -12.69 15.67 -4.91
CA LYS A 5 -13.39 15.25 -3.72
C LYS A 5 -12.96 13.87 -3.24
N LEU A 6 -13.24 13.58 -1.99
CA LEU A 6 -13.03 12.27 -1.39
C LEU A 6 -13.64 11.17 -2.28
N TRP A 7 -12.85 10.15 -2.60
CA TRP A 7 -13.19 9.01 -3.49
C TRP A 7 -13.39 9.36 -4.97
N GLU A 8 -13.20 10.61 -5.39
CA GLU A 8 -13.41 11.00 -6.79
C GLU A 8 -12.27 10.49 -7.68
N ARG A 9 -11.05 10.51 -7.16
CA ARG A 9 -9.84 10.08 -7.87
C ARG A 9 -8.91 9.27 -6.98
N PHE A 10 -8.13 8.42 -7.64
CA PHE A 10 -7.02 7.71 -7.04
C PHE A 10 -5.85 7.59 -8.03
N GLY A 11 -4.67 7.25 -7.50
CA GLY A 11 -3.47 6.90 -8.26
C GLY A 11 -2.85 5.64 -7.70
N VAL A 12 -2.23 4.83 -8.56
CA VAL A 12 -1.45 3.64 -8.17
C VAL A 12 -0.05 3.77 -8.74
N GLU A 13 0.94 3.39 -7.95
CA GLU A 13 2.35 3.30 -8.32
C GLU A 13 2.86 1.91 -7.96
N MET A 14 3.75 1.33 -8.78
CA MET A 14 4.29 -0.03 -8.62
C MET A 14 5.78 -0.03 -8.92
N ASP A 15 6.59 -0.46 -7.96
CA ASP A 15 8.04 -0.54 -8.09
C ASP A 15 8.49 -1.94 -8.44
N PHE A 16 9.40 -2.06 -9.41
CA PHE A 16 9.99 -3.33 -9.78
C PHE A 16 11.52 -3.23 -9.88
N MET A 17 12.19 -4.25 -9.38
CA MET A 17 13.64 -4.37 -9.47
C MET A 17 14.07 -4.93 -10.82
N ILE A 18 15.17 -4.39 -11.38
CA ILE A 18 15.79 -4.89 -12.62
C ILE A 18 16.90 -5.87 -12.25
N VAL A 19 16.82 -7.07 -12.82
CA VAL A 19 17.76 -8.16 -12.55
C VAL A 19 18.25 -8.82 -13.85
N ASP A 20 19.41 -9.48 -13.79
CA ASP A 20 19.89 -10.38 -14.84
C ASP A 20 18.97 -11.63 -14.95
N ARG A 21 18.61 -12.05 -16.15
CA ARG A 21 17.67 -13.15 -16.39
C ARG A 21 18.19 -14.51 -15.95
N ASP A 22 19.49 -14.74 -15.97
CA ASP A 22 20.07 -16.05 -15.68
C ASP A 22 20.37 -16.20 -14.19
N THR A 23 20.95 -15.18 -13.58
CA THR A 23 21.47 -15.21 -12.21
C THR A 23 20.54 -14.56 -11.19
N LEU A 24 19.62 -13.69 -11.62
CA LEU A 24 18.83 -12.77 -10.82
C LEU A 24 19.65 -11.70 -10.07
N ASN A 25 20.93 -11.56 -10.38
CA ASN A 25 21.72 -10.46 -9.80
C ASN A 25 21.15 -9.10 -10.21
N VAL A 26 21.15 -8.17 -9.27
CA VAL A 26 20.60 -6.83 -9.48
C VAL A 26 21.39 -6.07 -10.53
N LEU A 27 20.70 -5.41 -11.46
CA LEU A 27 21.30 -4.63 -12.54
C LEU A 27 20.84 -3.16 -12.45
N PRO A 28 21.77 -2.20 -12.27
CA PRO A 28 21.45 -0.77 -12.22
C PRO A 28 21.21 -0.21 -13.64
N ARG A 29 20.08 -0.57 -14.26
CA ARG A 29 19.78 -0.34 -15.68
C ARG A 29 18.39 0.25 -15.94
N ALA A 30 17.85 1.07 -15.02
CA ALA A 30 16.62 1.82 -15.26
C ALA A 30 16.72 2.78 -16.47
N ASP A 31 17.94 3.16 -16.86
CA ASP A 31 18.24 3.94 -18.07
C ASP A 31 17.70 3.28 -19.35
N VAL A 32 17.66 1.95 -19.43
CA VAL A 32 17.25 1.22 -20.64
C VAL A 32 15.76 1.32 -20.93
N PRO A 33 14.84 1.02 -19.98
CA PRO A 33 13.40 1.21 -20.21
C PRO A 33 12.99 2.68 -20.33
N LEU A 34 13.60 3.59 -19.60
CA LEU A 34 13.34 5.03 -19.70
C LEU A 34 13.81 5.60 -21.04
N GLY A 35 15.01 5.23 -21.49
CA GLY A 35 15.53 5.65 -22.78
C GLY A 35 16.03 7.10 -22.80
N LYS A 36 16.15 7.68 -23.98
CA LYS A 36 16.69 9.02 -24.19
C LYS A 36 15.75 9.87 -25.01
N ASP A 37 15.84 11.19 -24.83
CA ASP A 37 15.15 12.15 -25.65
C ASP A 37 15.79 12.25 -27.08
N LYS A 38 15.22 13.10 -27.94
CA LYS A 38 15.70 13.35 -29.29
C LYS A 38 17.11 13.95 -29.35
N ASP A 39 17.56 14.60 -28.28
CA ASP A 39 18.84 15.26 -28.18
C ASP A 39 19.91 14.34 -27.53
N GLY A 40 19.51 13.12 -27.14
CA GLY A 40 20.36 12.08 -26.57
C GLY A 40 20.51 12.13 -25.03
N ASN A 41 19.76 13.01 -24.35
CA ASN A 41 19.76 13.10 -22.90
C ASN A 41 18.96 11.95 -22.29
N GLN A 42 19.43 11.42 -21.16
CA GLN A 42 18.73 10.38 -20.41
C GLN A 42 17.42 10.93 -19.86
N LEU A 43 16.32 10.21 -20.07
CA LEU A 43 15.02 10.51 -19.49
C LEU A 43 14.91 9.87 -18.10
N SER A 44 14.33 10.60 -17.15
CA SER A 44 14.05 10.14 -15.78
C SER A 44 12.57 9.88 -15.56
N ASP A 45 11.71 10.45 -16.39
CA ASP A 45 10.27 10.24 -16.38
C ASP A 45 9.74 10.20 -17.83
N ILE A 46 8.85 9.26 -18.12
CA ILE A 46 8.18 9.13 -19.43
C ILE A 46 6.72 8.73 -19.23
N GLU A 47 5.84 9.25 -20.05
CA GLU A 47 4.42 8.89 -20.02
C GLU A 47 4.00 8.16 -21.30
N TYR A 48 3.22 7.09 -21.13
CA TYR A 48 2.57 6.34 -22.19
C TYR A 48 1.06 6.31 -21.90
N ASP A 49 0.31 7.15 -22.57
CA ASP A 49 -1.15 7.26 -22.39
C ASP A 49 -1.59 7.30 -20.92
N ASP A 50 -1.88 6.14 -20.35
CA ASP A 50 -2.44 5.98 -19.00
C ASP A 50 -1.41 5.69 -17.91
N ILE A 51 -0.21 5.20 -18.29
CA ILE A 51 0.83 4.76 -17.34
C ILE A 51 2.14 5.48 -17.65
N GLY A 52 2.71 6.09 -16.65
CA GLY A 52 4.06 6.64 -16.66
C GLY A 52 5.09 5.68 -16.10
N LEU A 53 6.35 5.90 -16.44
CA LEU A 53 7.50 5.23 -15.86
C LEU A 53 8.48 6.28 -15.36
N SER A 54 9.06 6.08 -14.18
CA SER A 54 10.11 6.94 -13.63
C SER A 54 11.22 6.16 -12.96
N ASN A 55 12.34 6.84 -12.75
CA ASN A 55 13.41 6.32 -11.91
C ASN A 55 13.03 6.43 -10.43
N GLU A 56 13.70 5.61 -9.64
CA GLU A 56 13.76 5.71 -8.20
C GLU A 56 15.14 6.20 -7.72
N LEU A 57 15.34 6.35 -6.39
CA LEU A 57 16.62 6.72 -5.79
C LEU A 57 17.75 5.84 -6.29
N VAL A 58 17.49 4.56 -6.50
CA VAL A 58 18.47 3.57 -6.97
C VAL A 58 18.26 3.21 -8.44
N SER A 59 19.34 3.12 -9.21
CA SER A 59 19.32 2.86 -10.65
C SER A 59 18.80 1.47 -11.06
N HIS A 60 18.50 0.61 -10.11
CA HIS A 60 18.00 -0.74 -10.38
C HIS A 60 16.52 -0.92 -10.06
N VAL A 61 15.80 0.14 -9.70
CA VAL A 61 14.36 0.13 -9.52
C VAL A 61 13.70 1.04 -10.57
N LEU A 62 12.59 0.58 -11.10
CA LEU A 62 11.74 1.29 -12.05
C LEU A 62 10.33 1.36 -11.49
N GLU A 63 9.81 2.58 -11.35
CA GLU A 63 8.43 2.85 -10.97
C GLU A 63 7.53 2.86 -12.19
N PHE A 64 6.35 2.24 -12.06
CA PHE A 64 5.22 2.37 -12.98
C PHE A 64 4.09 3.05 -12.25
N LYS A 65 3.55 4.13 -12.78
CA LYS A 65 2.52 4.94 -12.09
C LYS A 65 1.38 5.33 -13.02
N CYS A 66 0.21 5.59 -12.46
CA CYS A 66 -0.86 6.25 -13.20
C CYS A 66 -0.38 7.62 -13.69
N ALA A 67 -0.34 7.86 -15.00
CA ALA A 67 0.05 9.15 -15.57
C ALA A 67 -0.91 10.28 -15.13
N HIS A 68 -2.19 9.94 -14.94
CA HIS A 68 -3.22 10.84 -14.45
C HIS A 68 -4.10 10.14 -13.41
N PRO A 69 -4.69 10.89 -12.44
CA PRO A 69 -5.61 10.32 -11.46
C PRO A 69 -6.79 9.59 -12.13
N LYS A 70 -7.10 8.38 -11.63
CA LYS A 70 -8.15 7.50 -12.15
C LYS A 70 -9.43 7.60 -11.33
N SER A 71 -10.58 7.28 -11.95
CA SER A 71 -11.89 7.20 -11.30
C SER A 71 -12.46 5.78 -11.26
N THR A 72 -11.82 4.82 -11.95
CA THR A 72 -12.24 3.42 -12.03
C THR A 72 -11.02 2.50 -12.15
N PHE A 73 -11.14 1.31 -11.57
CA PHE A 73 -10.16 0.23 -11.71
C PHE A 73 -10.32 -0.59 -12.99
N ASP A 74 -11.41 -0.38 -13.76
CA ASP A 74 -11.70 -1.14 -14.97
C ASP A 74 -10.52 -1.16 -15.93
N GLY A 75 -9.97 -2.36 -16.17
CA GLY A 75 -8.85 -2.59 -17.07
C GLY A 75 -7.50 -2.01 -16.62
N LEU A 76 -7.39 -1.41 -15.41
CA LEU A 76 -6.16 -0.78 -14.95
C LEU A 76 -5.00 -1.78 -14.84
N GLY A 77 -5.22 -2.97 -14.28
CA GLY A 77 -4.21 -4.03 -14.22
C GLY A 77 -3.68 -4.45 -15.60
N LYS A 78 -4.55 -4.47 -16.62
CA LYS A 78 -4.13 -4.74 -18.01
C LYS A 78 -3.27 -3.62 -18.59
N ARG A 79 -3.54 -2.34 -18.24
CA ARG A 79 -2.73 -1.20 -18.68
C ARG A 79 -1.34 -1.23 -18.05
N PHE A 80 -1.22 -1.46 -16.75
CA PHE A 80 0.07 -1.68 -16.10
C PHE A 80 0.83 -2.86 -16.72
N PHE A 81 0.17 -4.00 -16.89
CA PHE A 81 0.76 -5.18 -17.51
C PHE A 81 1.31 -4.90 -18.92
N HIS A 82 0.60 -4.11 -19.72
CA HIS A 82 1.07 -3.74 -21.06
C HIS A 82 2.39 -2.98 -21.00
N GLU A 83 2.53 -1.99 -20.10
CA GLU A 83 3.75 -1.19 -19.99
C GLU A 83 4.90 -1.97 -19.34
N ILE A 84 4.62 -2.84 -18.37
CA ILE A 84 5.59 -3.77 -17.79
C ILE A 84 6.16 -4.69 -18.88
N ARG A 85 5.32 -5.24 -19.76
CA ARG A 85 5.79 -6.03 -20.91
C ARG A 85 6.64 -5.19 -21.88
N ARG A 86 6.28 -3.93 -22.11
CA ARG A 86 7.07 -3.01 -22.96
C ARG A 86 8.46 -2.77 -22.36
N ALA A 87 8.55 -2.53 -21.05
CA ALA A 87 9.82 -2.38 -20.34
C ALA A 87 10.65 -3.67 -20.40
N ASN A 88 10.05 -4.84 -20.11
CA ASN A 88 10.72 -6.13 -20.22
C ASN A 88 11.29 -6.39 -21.61
N LYS A 89 10.56 -6.05 -22.68
CA LYS A 89 11.04 -6.19 -24.05
C LYS A 89 12.28 -5.31 -24.36
N LYS A 90 12.40 -4.15 -23.71
CA LYS A 90 13.62 -3.33 -23.81
C LYS A 90 14.77 -3.97 -23.03
N LEU A 91 14.51 -4.49 -21.81
CA LEU A 91 15.47 -5.13 -20.93
C LEU A 91 16.02 -6.46 -21.51
N GLU A 92 15.22 -7.21 -22.25
CA GLU A 92 15.65 -8.45 -22.94
C GLU A 92 16.88 -8.25 -23.82
N LYS A 93 17.05 -7.05 -24.40
CA LYS A 93 18.21 -6.74 -25.28
C LYS A 93 19.54 -6.75 -24.51
N ILE A 94 19.51 -6.67 -23.20
CA ILE A 94 20.67 -6.67 -22.32
C ILE A 94 20.65 -7.85 -21.34
N ASN A 95 19.91 -8.91 -21.64
CA ASN A 95 19.70 -10.09 -20.80
C ASN A 95 19.14 -9.77 -19.41
N ALA A 96 18.27 -8.74 -19.30
CA ALA A 96 17.67 -8.32 -18.05
C ALA A 96 16.15 -8.50 -18.06
N MET A 97 15.53 -8.45 -16.87
CA MET A 97 14.09 -8.50 -16.67
C MET A 97 13.70 -7.78 -15.38
N LEU A 98 12.40 -7.48 -15.24
CA LEU A 98 11.79 -7.01 -13.99
C LEU A 98 11.49 -8.20 -13.07
N LEU A 99 11.79 -8.04 -11.78
CA LEU A 99 11.50 -9.00 -10.72
C LEU A 99 10.44 -8.43 -9.77
N PRO A 100 9.29 -9.10 -9.59
CA PRO A 100 8.23 -8.67 -8.67
C PRO A 100 8.50 -9.21 -7.25
N SER A 101 9.40 -8.55 -6.54
CA SER A 101 9.78 -8.89 -5.18
C SER A 101 9.89 -7.62 -4.35
N ALA A 102 9.17 -7.54 -3.24
CA ALA A 102 9.22 -6.37 -2.38
C ALA A 102 10.57 -6.21 -1.69
N CYS A 103 11.29 -7.33 -1.47
CA CYS A 103 12.72 -7.36 -1.17
C CYS A 103 13.40 -8.44 -2.02
N HIS A 104 14.52 -8.09 -2.63
CA HIS A 104 15.35 -9.09 -3.30
C HIS A 104 16.00 -10.01 -2.27
N PRO A 105 15.90 -11.35 -2.40
CA PRO A 105 16.24 -12.26 -1.31
C PRO A 105 17.74 -12.38 -1.00
N PHE A 106 18.63 -12.00 -1.92
CA PHE A 106 20.08 -12.20 -1.77
C PHE A 106 20.96 -11.09 -2.37
N MET A 107 20.42 -9.89 -2.67
CA MET A 107 21.26 -8.78 -3.11
C MET A 107 22.13 -8.25 -1.97
N ASP A 108 23.32 -7.78 -2.31
CA ASP A 108 24.12 -6.95 -1.42
C ASP A 108 23.74 -5.47 -1.61
N PRO A 109 23.08 -4.84 -0.62
CA PRO A 109 22.68 -3.43 -0.74
C PRO A 109 23.86 -2.45 -0.82
N ALA A 110 25.07 -2.87 -0.42
CA ALA A 110 26.27 -2.04 -0.55
C ALA A 110 26.68 -1.80 -2.01
N GLU A 111 26.26 -2.66 -2.94
CA GLU A 111 26.54 -2.54 -4.37
C GLU A 111 25.57 -1.60 -5.10
N MET A 112 24.57 -1.03 -4.41
CA MET A 112 23.59 -0.13 -5.01
C MET A 112 24.27 1.07 -5.68
N LYS A 113 23.62 1.60 -6.72
CA LYS A 113 24.02 2.83 -7.40
C LYS A 113 22.85 3.82 -7.39
N LEU A 114 23.12 5.03 -6.94
CA LEU A 114 22.15 6.13 -7.06
C LEU A 114 21.86 6.40 -8.54
N TRP A 115 20.64 6.90 -8.80
CA TRP A 115 20.30 7.42 -10.12
C TRP A 115 21.18 8.64 -10.42
N PRO A 116 21.98 8.62 -11.50
CA PRO A 116 23.06 9.61 -11.69
C PRO A 116 22.63 10.84 -12.51
N TYR A 117 21.32 11.01 -12.75
CA TYR A 117 20.81 12.09 -13.59
C TYR A 117 19.99 13.09 -12.76
N ASP A 118 18.71 13.26 -13.04
CA ASP A 118 17.87 14.22 -12.33
C ASP A 118 17.80 13.92 -10.82
N CYS A 119 17.76 14.96 -9.99
CA CYS A 119 17.71 14.86 -8.52
C CYS A 119 18.91 14.19 -7.84
N LEU A 120 20.05 14.05 -8.53
CA LEU A 120 21.24 13.39 -7.97
C LEU A 120 21.72 14.05 -6.67
N ASP A 121 21.68 15.38 -6.58
CA ASP A 121 22.04 16.15 -5.39
C ASP A 121 21.15 15.82 -4.19
N ILE A 122 19.86 15.64 -4.41
CA ILE A 122 18.90 15.17 -3.40
C ILE A 122 19.25 13.75 -2.95
N TYR A 123 19.47 12.82 -3.89
CA TYR A 123 19.81 11.43 -3.59
C TYR A 123 21.15 11.29 -2.87
N GLN A 124 22.17 12.10 -3.24
CA GLN A 124 23.44 12.16 -2.52
C GLN A 124 23.27 12.72 -1.11
N THR A 125 22.37 13.66 -0.91
CA THR A 125 22.04 14.19 0.41
C THR A 125 21.39 13.13 1.29
N TYR A 126 20.43 12.34 0.76
CA TYR A 126 19.89 11.18 1.46
C TYR A 126 20.97 10.17 1.84
N ASP A 127 21.84 9.79 0.90
CA ASP A 127 22.92 8.82 1.15
C ASP A 127 23.90 9.34 2.20
N ARG A 128 24.29 10.61 2.15
CA ARG A 128 25.14 11.26 3.16
C ARG A 128 24.52 11.26 4.57
N ILE A 129 23.21 11.46 4.66
CA ILE A 129 22.53 11.54 5.95
C ILE A 129 22.21 10.14 6.50
N PHE A 130 21.66 9.26 5.68
CA PHE A 130 21.04 8.00 6.13
C PHE A 130 21.82 6.74 5.73
N ASN A 131 22.87 6.85 4.91
CA ASN A 131 23.61 5.72 4.36
C ASN A 131 22.68 4.77 3.57
N CYS A 132 22.32 5.15 2.36
CA CYS A 132 21.36 4.41 1.52
C CYS A 132 21.85 3.02 1.05
N LYS A 133 23.04 2.58 1.46
CA LYS A 133 23.63 1.26 1.19
C LYS A 133 23.12 0.16 2.12
N GLY A 134 21.93 0.32 2.66
CA GLY A 134 21.21 -0.69 3.45
C GLY A 134 19.95 -1.19 2.75
N HIS A 135 19.43 -2.33 3.18
CA HIS A 135 18.18 -2.90 2.62
C HIS A 135 17.02 -1.91 2.64
N GLY A 136 16.93 -1.08 3.67
CA GLY A 136 15.86 -0.11 3.84
C GLY A 136 15.81 1.01 2.79
N TRP A 137 16.83 1.15 1.95
CA TRP A 137 16.90 2.10 0.84
C TRP A 137 17.12 1.43 -0.51
N ALA A 138 17.99 0.42 -0.54
CA ALA A 138 18.41 -0.21 -1.79
C ALA A 138 17.54 -1.41 -2.20
N ASN A 139 16.72 -1.94 -1.31
CA ASN A 139 16.03 -3.20 -1.49
C ASN A 139 14.56 -3.15 -1.03
N LEU A 140 13.83 -2.12 -1.41
CA LEU A 140 12.42 -1.97 -1.09
C LEU A 140 11.63 -1.65 -2.35
N GLN A 141 10.65 -2.49 -2.68
CA GLN A 141 9.70 -2.30 -3.77
C GLN A 141 8.28 -2.40 -3.23
N SER A 142 7.45 -1.46 -3.59
CA SER A 142 6.11 -1.30 -3.04
C SER A 142 5.07 -1.01 -4.11
N THR A 143 3.82 -1.14 -3.73
CA THR A 143 2.69 -0.53 -4.40
C THR A 143 2.19 0.61 -3.55
N HIS A 144 2.06 1.82 -4.12
CA HIS A 144 1.50 2.97 -3.44
C HIS A 144 0.08 3.23 -3.94
N LEU A 145 -0.78 3.67 -3.03
CA LEU A 145 -2.15 4.05 -3.33
C LEU A 145 -2.39 5.51 -2.89
N ASN A 146 -2.67 6.38 -3.85
CA ASN A 146 -3.00 7.79 -3.62
C ASN A 146 -4.51 7.99 -3.66
N LEU A 147 -5.09 8.64 -2.64
CA LEU A 147 -6.53 8.88 -2.50
C LEU A 147 -6.82 10.36 -2.36
N SER A 148 -7.71 10.90 -3.21
CA SER A 148 -8.05 12.33 -3.20
C SER A 148 -8.91 12.74 -1.99
N PHE A 149 -8.74 14.01 -1.57
CA PHE A 149 -9.60 14.75 -0.65
C PHE A 149 -9.57 16.24 -1.01
N ASP A 150 -10.62 16.99 -0.68
CA ASP A 150 -10.77 18.42 -1.01
C ASP A 150 -10.51 19.34 0.18
N ASP A 151 -11.02 19.01 1.35
CA ASP A 151 -10.95 19.84 2.55
C ASP A 151 -10.52 19.09 3.83
N ASP A 152 -10.44 19.80 4.94
CA ASP A 152 -10.02 19.23 6.23
C ASP A 152 -11.01 18.20 6.79
N GLU A 153 -12.30 18.28 6.47
CA GLU A 153 -13.29 17.29 6.90
C GLU A 153 -13.07 15.96 6.18
N GLU A 154 -12.98 16.00 4.85
CA GLU A 154 -12.67 14.84 4.01
C GLU A 154 -11.29 14.24 4.34
N PHE A 155 -10.27 15.10 4.56
CA PHE A 155 -8.95 14.67 5.02
C PHE A 155 -9.04 13.94 6.36
N GLY A 156 -9.70 14.51 7.35
CA GLY A 156 -9.81 13.95 8.70
C GLY A 156 -10.54 12.62 8.73
N GLU A 157 -11.59 12.44 7.92
CA GLU A 157 -12.32 11.18 7.77
C GLU A 157 -11.46 10.10 7.12
N LEU A 158 -10.82 10.44 6.00
CA LEU A 158 -9.93 9.53 5.27
C LEU A 158 -8.73 9.12 6.12
N HIS A 159 -8.07 10.09 6.76
CA HIS A 159 -6.88 9.83 7.58
C HIS A 159 -7.20 8.95 8.80
N ALA A 160 -8.34 9.18 9.47
CA ALA A 160 -8.79 8.33 10.57
C ALA A 160 -9.03 6.88 10.11
N ALA A 161 -9.69 6.68 8.97
CA ALA A 161 -9.93 5.35 8.41
C ALA A 161 -8.62 4.66 7.96
N ILE A 162 -7.71 5.39 7.31
CA ILE A 162 -6.41 4.87 6.88
C ILE A 162 -5.60 4.39 8.09
N ARG A 163 -5.54 5.15 9.18
CA ARG A 163 -4.83 4.74 10.40
C ARG A 163 -5.30 3.38 10.94
N LEU A 164 -6.58 3.06 10.77
CA LEU A 164 -7.14 1.76 11.16
C LEU A 164 -6.85 0.64 10.15
N LEU A 165 -6.70 0.98 8.88
CA LEU A 165 -6.38 0.01 7.81
C LEU A 165 -4.89 -0.37 7.82
N LEU A 166 -3.98 0.60 8.02
CA LEU A 166 -2.52 0.37 7.92
C LEU A 166 -2.02 -0.86 8.69
N PRO A 167 -2.45 -1.12 9.96
CA PRO A 167 -2.01 -2.30 10.68
C PRO A 167 -2.40 -3.64 10.07
N LEU A 168 -3.36 -3.65 9.15
CA LEU A 168 -3.88 -4.87 8.52
C LEU A 168 -3.22 -5.16 7.16
N ILE A 169 -2.58 -4.15 6.53
CA ILE A 169 -2.01 -4.29 5.18
C ILE A 169 -1.02 -5.46 5.05
N PRO A 170 -0.05 -5.66 5.97
CA PRO A 170 0.87 -6.80 5.85
C PRO A 170 0.16 -8.16 5.84
N ALA A 171 -1.01 -8.27 6.44
CA ALA A 171 -1.76 -9.53 6.49
C ALA A 171 -2.44 -9.92 5.17
N ILE A 172 -2.45 -9.04 4.16
CA ILE A 172 -2.96 -9.31 2.81
C ILE A 172 -1.86 -9.16 1.75
N ALA A 173 -0.87 -8.28 2.00
CA ALA A 173 0.09 -7.84 1.01
C ALA A 173 1.52 -8.33 1.23
N ALA A 174 1.89 -8.91 2.38
CA ALA A 174 3.26 -9.34 2.63
C ALA A 174 3.82 -10.23 1.53
N SER A 175 4.99 -9.86 0.95
CA SER A 175 5.66 -10.60 -0.12
C SER A 175 7.19 -10.70 0.05
N SER A 176 7.73 -10.29 1.20
CA SER A 176 9.17 -10.08 1.42
C SER A 176 9.77 -10.89 2.59
N PRO A 177 9.69 -12.23 2.61
CA PRO A 177 10.14 -13.00 3.77
C PRO A 177 11.66 -13.16 3.89
N TYR A 178 12.43 -12.85 2.84
CA TYR A 178 13.86 -13.18 2.75
C TYR A 178 14.74 -11.96 2.53
N LEU A 179 15.88 -11.92 3.26
CA LEU A 179 17.02 -11.03 3.06
C LEU A 179 18.31 -11.83 3.31
N ASP A 180 19.40 -11.48 2.65
CA ASP A 180 20.73 -12.09 2.82
C ASP A 180 20.71 -13.63 2.69
N GLY A 181 19.89 -14.15 1.81
CA GLY A 181 19.80 -15.59 1.54
C GLY A 181 19.13 -16.42 2.64
N LYS A 182 18.36 -15.82 3.54
CA LYS A 182 17.70 -16.52 4.66
C LYS A 182 16.35 -15.91 5.01
N TYR A 183 15.50 -16.67 5.67
CA TYR A 183 14.29 -16.18 6.28
C TYR A 183 14.62 -15.19 7.40
N THR A 184 13.96 -14.03 7.38
CA THR A 184 14.23 -12.95 8.34
C THR A 184 13.55 -13.11 9.70
N GLY A 185 12.62 -14.06 9.83
CA GLY A 185 11.70 -14.14 10.97
C GLY A 185 10.47 -13.24 10.85
N TYR A 186 10.33 -12.54 9.73
CA TYR A 186 9.20 -11.67 9.39
C TYR A 186 8.60 -12.09 8.07
N ARG A 187 7.27 -12.03 7.95
CA ARG A 187 6.58 -12.22 6.67
C ARG A 187 6.71 -10.98 5.78
N ASP A 188 6.78 -9.81 6.39
CA ASP A 188 7.01 -8.53 5.73
C ASP A 188 8.35 -7.94 6.22
N ALA A 189 9.44 -8.40 5.61
CA ALA A 189 10.77 -7.87 5.93
C ALA A 189 10.95 -6.45 5.41
N ARG A 190 10.25 -6.06 4.34
CA ARG A 190 10.29 -4.70 3.79
C ARG A 190 9.87 -3.67 4.83
N ILE A 191 8.70 -3.83 5.44
CA ILE A 191 8.25 -2.91 6.48
C ILE A 191 9.12 -3.02 7.74
N ASN A 192 9.62 -4.22 8.06
CA ASN A 192 10.55 -4.38 9.18
C ASN A 192 11.83 -3.54 9.01
N VAL A 193 12.42 -3.47 7.81
CA VAL A 193 13.61 -2.62 7.56
C VAL A 193 13.23 -1.17 7.29
N TYR A 194 12.11 -0.91 6.61
CA TYR A 194 11.60 0.44 6.32
C TYR A 194 11.47 1.31 7.57
N ARG A 195 10.92 0.78 8.65
CA ARG A 195 10.73 1.53 9.91
C ARG A 195 12.04 1.98 10.57
N HIS A 196 13.18 1.47 10.12
CA HIS A 196 14.53 1.78 10.63
C HIS A 196 15.39 2.59 9.65
N ASN A 197 14.87 2.93 8.47
CA ASN A 197 15.62 3.66 7.43
C ASN A 197 16.17 5.00 7.90
N GLN A 198 15.42 5.69 8.75
CA GLN A 198 15.72 7.02 9.24
C GLN A 198 15.95 7.05 10.76
N ASP A 199 16.45 5.99 11.36
CA ASP A 199 16.73 5.92 12.82
C ASP A 199 17.63 7.07 13.31
N LYS A 200 18.44 7.67 12.43
CA LYS A 200 19.21 8.88 12.72
C LYS A 200 18.35 10.11 12.97
N VAL A 201 17.15 10.18 12.39
CA VAL A 201 16.15 11.25 12.53
C VAL A 201 14.77 10.60 12.65
N PRO A 202 14.45 10.00 13.81
CA PRO A 202 13.27 9.16 14.00
C PRO A 202 11.93 9.90 13.81
N GLU A 203 11.93 11.23 13.90
CA GLU A 203 10.75 12.05 13.63
C GLU A 203 10.23 11.89 12.20
N ILE A 204 11.08 11.47 11.25
CA ILE A 204 10.71 11.26 9.85
C ILE A 204 9.78 10.07 9.69
N THR A 205 10.05 8.96 10.38
CA THR A 205 9.26 7.72 10.29
C THR A 205 8.18 7.65 11.38
N GLY A 206 8.44 8.25 12.55
CA GLY A 206 7.58 8.11 13.71
C GLY A 206 7.40 6.65 14.09
N GLN A 207 6.15 6.22 14.29
CA GLN A 207 5.80 4.81 14.56
C GLN A 207 5.27 4.09 13.31
N VAL A 208 5.53 4.60 12.10
CA VAL A 208 4.93 4.20 10.82
C VAL A 208 3.43 4.54 10.75
N ILE A 209 2.66 4.20 11.78
CA ILE A 209 1.26 4.67 11.92
C ILE A 209 1.29 6.17 12.17
N PRO A 210 0.61 7.00 11.33
CA PRO A 210 0.56 8.44 11.53
C PRO A 210 -0.11 8.83 12.86
N GLU A 211 0.25 9.98 13.37
CA GLU A 211 -0.35 10.59 14.56
C GLU A 211 -1.84 10.93 14.34
N GLN A 212 -2.57 11.17 15.44
CA GLN A 212 -3.97 11.58 15.43
C GLN A 212 -4.09 13.06 15.00
N ALA A 213 -3.91 13.32 13.71
CA ALA A 213 -3.99 14.63 13.09
C ALA A 213 -5.10 14.62 12.03
N TYR A 214 -6.12 15.46 12.18
CA TYR A 214 -7.34 15.41 11.39
C TYR A 214 -7.68 16.73 10.67
N SER A 215 -6.70 17.63 10.61
CA SER A 215 -6.71 18.86 9.82
C SER A 215 -5.30 19.19 9.33
N TYR A 216 -5.19 20.08 8.34
CA TYR A 216 -3.92 20.57 7.84
C TYR A 216 -3.05 21.17 8.96
N ASP A 217 -3.63 21.97 9.82
CA ASP A 217 -2.91 22.62 10.91
C ASP A 217 -2.38 21.62 11.94
N GLU A 218 -3.19 20.62 12.31
CA GLU A 218 -2.76 19.54 13.21
C GLU A 218 -1.63 18.72 12.58
N TYR A 219 -1.74 18.35 11.31
CA TYR A 219 -0.74 17.57 10.61
C TYR A 219 0.59 18.33 10.47
N ASN A 220 0.54 19.61 10.13
CA ASN A 220 1.73 20.48 10.12
C ASN A 220 2.41 20.50 11.49
N LYS A 221 1.68 20.82 12.55
CA LYS A 221 2.22 20.94 13.89
C LYS A 221 2.77 19.62 14.44
N MET A 222 2.05 18.52 14.21
CA MET A 222 2.37 17.23 14.83
C MET A 222 3.43 16.45 14.05
N ILE A 223 3.52 16.66 12.74
CA ILE A 223 4.39 15.88 11.84
C ILE A 223 5.39 16.79 11.13
N PHE A 224 4.96 17.64 10.22
CA PHE A 224 5.86 18.38 9.35
C PHE A 224 6.81 19.32 10.09
N ASP A 225 6.35 20.05 11.08
CA ASP A 225 7.21 20.97 11.85
C ASP A 225 8.25 20.20 12.68
N LYS A 226 7.90 19.01 13.19
CA LYS A 226 8.85 18.14 13.88
C LYS A 226 9.90 17.61 12.92
N VAL A 227 9.49 17.12 11.75
CA VAL A 227 10.39 16.63 10.70
C VAL A 227 11.33 17.73 10.23
N LYS A 228 10.79 18.93 9.89
CA LYS A 228 11.60 20.09 9.48
C LYS A 228 12.64 20.45 10.53
N LYS A 229 12.25 20.52 11.80
CA LYS A 229 13.15 20.84 12.90
C LYS A 229 14.23 19.79 13.11
N ALA A 230 13.87 18.51 13.02
CA ALA A 230 14.79 17.40 13.27
C ALA A 230 15.81 17.23 12.15
N ILE A 231 15.42 17.43 10.87
CA ILE A 231 16.34 17.29 9.72
C ILE A 231 17.27 18.50 9.53
N ALA A 232 16.88 19.69 9.98
CA ALA A 232 17.61 20.93 9.72
C ALA A 232 19.11 20.89 10.05
N PRO A 233 19.60 20.23 11.12
CA PRO A 233 21.04 20.12 11.38
C PRO A 233 21.81 19.27 10.35
N TYR A 234 21.13 18.43 9.58
CA TYR A 234 21.70 17.49 8.63
C TYR A 234 21.56 17.96 7.19
N ASP A 235 20.49 18.68 6.87
CA ASP A 235 20.18 19.23 5.55
C ASP A 235 20.59 20.72 5.48
N THR A 236 21.90 20.97 5.53
CA THR A 236 22.48 22.32 5.55
C THR A 236 22.29 23.07 4.23
N GLU A 237 22.00 22.38 3.15
CA GLU A 237 21.79 22.94 1.82
C GLU A 237 20.29 23.15 1.51
N HIS A 238 19.41 22.74 2.42
CA HIS A 238 17.94 22.85 2.30
C HIS A 238 17.36 22.17 1.03
N LEU A 239 17.93 21.03 0.65
CA LEU A 239 17.51 20.27 -0.52
C LEU A 239 16.33 19.36 -0.26
N LEU A 240 16.12 18.96 1.02
CA LEU A 240 15.13 17.95 1.38
C LEU A 240 13.77 18.57 1.70
N ASN A 241 12.80 18.34 0.84
CA ASN A 241 11.43 18.79 1.06
C ASN A 241 10.72 17.87 2.08
N HIS A 242 10.05 18.46 3.08
CA HIS A 242 9.34 17.75 4.14
C HIS A 242 8.20 16.84 3.63
N PHE A 243 7.60 17.11 2.49
CA PHE A 243 6.61 16.23 1.85
C PHE A 243 7.21 14.89 1.41
N PHE A 244 8.47 14.91 0.97
CA PHE A 244 9.19 13.69 0.56
C PHE A 244 9.95 13.04 1.71
N LEU A 245 10.27 13.78 2.77
CA LEU A 245 10.92 13.25 3.97
C LEU A 245 10.00 12.38 4.81
N ASN A 246 8.72 12.77 4.95
CA ASN A 246 7.78 12.03 5.77
C ASN A 246 7.65 10.57 5.30
N SER A 247 8.05 9.64 6.18
CA SER A 247 8.10 8.20 5.88
C SER A 247 7.13 7.39 6.74
N ARG A 248 6.00 7.97 7.11
CA ARG A 248 4.91 7.20 7.72
C ARG A 248 4.27 6.29 6.70
N GLY A 249 3.54 5.30 7.15
CA GLY A 249 2.82 4.35 6.28
C GLY A 249 1.70 4.97 5.45
N ALA A 250 1.28 6.18 5.82
CA ALA A 250 0.45 7.05 5.00
C ALA A 250 0.94 8.50 5.12
N ILE A 251 1.02 9.19 3.99
CA ILE A 251 1.56 10.54 3.88
C ILE A 251 0.51 11.47 3.31
N ALA A 252 0.19 12.56 4.05
CA ALA A 252 -0.65 13.61 3.52
C ALA A 252 0.13 14.48 2.52
N ARG A 253 -0.32 14.48 1.28
CA ARG A 253 0.17 15.27 0.17
C ARG A 253 -0.79 16.45 -0.08
N PHE A 254 -0.83 17.39 0.88
CA PHE A 254 -1.67 18.60 0.77
C PHE A 254 -1.37 19.43 -0.49
N ASP A 255 -0.13 19.37 -0.98
CA ASP A 255 0.29 19.97 -2.25
C ASP A 255 -0.45 19.37 -3.47
N ARG A 256 -1.02 18.17 -3.34
CA ARG A 256 -1.73 17.44 -4.40
C ARG A 256 -3.19 17.13 -4.06
N GLY A 257 -3.65 17.44 -2.85
CA GLY A 257 -4.98 17.05 -2.35
C GLY A 257 -5.16 15.53 -2.28
N ALA A 258 -4.16 14.81 -1.75
CA ALA A 258 -4.21 13.36 -1.64
C ALA A 258 -3.51 12.83 -0.38
N ILE A 259 -3.92 11.63 0.09
CA ILE A 259 -3.15 10.82 1.04
C ILE A 259 -2.59 9.63 0.28
N GLU A 260 -1.28 9.39 0.44
CA GLU A 260 -0.54 8.29 -0.17
C GLU A 260 -0.32 7.17 0.86
N ILE A 261 -0.89 5.98 0.64
CA ILE A 261 -0.64 4.76 1.41
C ILE A 261 0.57 4.05 0.81
N ARG A 262 1.53 3.61 1.66
CA ARG A 262 2.85 3.10 1.25
C ARG A 262 3.20 1.70 1.77
N LEU A 263 2.31 1.04 2.51
CA LEU A 263 2.65 -0.21 3.20
C LEU A 263 2.43 -1.48 2.37
N VAL A 264 1.88 -1.37 1.16
CA VAL A 264 1.66 -2.55 0.31
C VAL A 264 2.99 -3.01 -0.29
N ASP A 265 3.40 -4.24 0.01
CA ASP A 265 4.48 -4.93 -0.71
C ASP A 265 4.07 -5.16 -2.16
N ILE A 266 4.96 -4.93 -3.13
CA ILE A 266 4.67 -5.28 -4.54
C ILE A 266 4.32 -6.75 -4.67
N GLN A 267 3.34 -7.07 -5.49
CA GLN A 267 2.87 -8.43 -5.71
C GLN A 267 3.45 -9.04 -7.00
N GLU A 268 3.22 -10.33 -7.17
CA GLU A 268 3.71 -11.12 -8.31
C GLU A 268 3.17 -10.68 -9.67
N CYS A 269 2.09 -9.89 -9.71
CA CYS A 269 1.53 -9.39 -10.96
C CYS A 269 0.59 -8.19 -10.73
N PRO A 270 0.43 -7.30 -11.74
CA PRO A 270 -0.41 -6.10 -11.61
C PRO A 270 -1.86 -6.36 -11.21
N ASN A 271 -2.46 -7.48 -11.62
CA ASN A 271 -3.81 -7.79 -11.19
C ASN A 271 -3.92 -8.04 -9.68
N ALA A 272 -2.87 -8.57 -9.05
CA ALA A 272 -2.84 -8.76 -7.60
C ALA A 272 -2.70 -7.41 -6.88
N ASP A 273 -1.80 -6.53 -7.33
CA ASP A 273 -1.62 -5.19 -6.78
C ASP A 273 -2.91 -4.35 -6.90
N ILE A 274 -3.53 -4.38 -8.07
CA ILE A 274 -4.78 -3.64 -8.33
C ILE A 274 -5.93 -4.20 -7.48
N ALA A 275 -6.01 -5.52 -7.28
CA ALA A 275 -7.05 -6.12 -6.45
C ALA A 275 -6.90 -5.73 -4.97
N ILE A 276 -5.67 -5.64 -4.45
CA ILE A 276 -5.39 -5.12 -3.10
C ILE A 276 -5.81 -3.64 -3.02
N ALA A 277 -5.37 -2.79 -3.95
CA ALA A 277 -5.70 -1.37 -3.95
C ALA A 277 -7.22 -1.12 -4.00
N GLU A 278 -7.95 -1.89 -4.80
CA GLU A 278 -9.40 -1.81 -4.89
C GLU A 278 -10.09 -2.27 -3.60
N LEU A 279 -9.59 -3.36 -2.98
CA LEU A 279 -10.06 -3.83 -1.67
C LEU A 279 -9.81 -2.80 -0.57
N GLU A 280 -8.65 -2.13 -0.55
CA GLU A 280 -8.34 -1.06 0.39
C GLU A 280 -9.33 0.10 0.27
N ILE A 281 -9.61 0.59 -0.94
CA ILE A 281 -10.58 1.67 -1.16
C ILE A 281 -11.98 1.24 -0.73
N ALA A 282 -12.43 0.04 -1.09
CA ALA A 282 -13.73 -0.48 -0.70
C ALA A 282 -13.85 -0.59 0.84
N THR A 283 -12.77 -1.03 1.50
CA THR A 283 -12.68 -1.12 2.96
C THR A 283 -12.75 0.26 3.62
N LEU A 284 -11.95 1.22 3.13
CA LEU A 284 -11.94 2.59 3.64
C LEU A 284 -13.31 3.26 3.49
N LYS A 285 -13.96 3.11 2.34
CA LYS A 285 -15.35 3.58 2.11
C LYS A 285 -16.32 2.95 3.11
N ALA A 286 -16.19 1.65 3.35
CA ALA A 286 -17.04 0.93 4.29
C ALA A 286 -16.81 1.39 5.74
N ILE A 287 -15.57 1.69 6.15
CA ILE A 287 -15.22 2.26 7.45
C ILE A 287 -15.86 3.66 7.59
N VAL A 288 -15.58 4.59 6.69
CA VAL A 288 -16.06 5.98 6.76
C VAL A 288 -17.59 6.07 6.80
N ASN A 289 -18.27 5.18 6.07
CA ASN A 289 -19.73 5.13 5.98
C ASN A 289 -20.40 4.26 7.06
N GLY A 290 -19.65 3.64 7.96
CA GLY A 290 -20.19 2.77 9.01
C GLY A 290 -20.86 1.48 8.50
N LYS A 291 -20.50 1.02 7.28
CA LYS A 291 -21.15 -0.16 6.64
C LYS A 291 -20.99 -1.43 7.48
N PHE A 292 -19.87 -1.61 8.16
CA PHE A 292 -19.62 -2.75 9.04
C PHE A 292 -20.47 -2.73 10.31
N ALA A 293 -20.82 -1.55 10.85
CA ALA A 293 -21.68 -1.42 12.02
C ALA A 293 -23.14 -1.79 11.70
N ALA A 294 -23.61 -1.45 10.49
CA ALA A 294 -24.97 -1.77 10.04
C ALA A 294 -25.19 -3.27 9.81
N SER A 295 -24.16 -4.03 9.43
CA SER A 295 -24.24 -5.48 9.22
C SER A 295 -24.51 -6.28 10.51
N ARG A 296 -24.14 -5.74 11.67
CA ARG A 296 -24.49 -6.33 12.99
C ARG A 296 -25.98 -6.30 13.31
N SER A 297 -26.68 -5.22 12.98
CA SER A 297 -28.10 -5.06 13.27
C SER A 297 -28.99 -5.96 12.38
N GLY A 298 -28.55 -6.26 11.15
CA GLY A 298 -29.26 -7.17 10.24
C GLY A 298 -29.23 -8.64 10.66
N ASN A 299 -28.14 -9.11 11.27
CA ASN A 299 -28.03 -10.49 11.76
C ASN A 299 -28.75 -10.73 13.11
N ALA A 300 -28.99 -9.68 13.90
CA ALA A 300 -29.78 -9.78 15.14
C ALA A 300 -31.29 -9.83 14.88
N ALA A 301 -31.79 -9.35 13.72
CA ALA A 301 -33.19 -9.37 13.31
C ALA A 301 -33.62 -10.67 12.63
N GLY A 302 -32.69 -11.59 12.35
CA GLY A 302 -32.96 -12.87 11.63
C GLY A 302 -33.53 -14.01 12.47
N SER A 303 -33.88 -13.80 13.75
CA SER A 303 -34.44 -14.85 14.62
C SER A 303 -35.76 -14.47 15.32
N SER A 304 -36.68 -13.76 14.65
CA SER A 304 -38.05 -13.66 15.12
C SER A 304 -39.05 -13.46 13.95
N ASN A 305 -39.73 -14.53 13.63
CA ASN A 305 -41.05 -14.69 13.00
C ASN A 305 -41.56 -13.63 12.00
N ALA A 306 -41.64 -14.07 10.75
CA ALA A 306 -42.53 -13.50 9.75
C ALA A 306 -44.02 -13.56 10.23
N ALA A 307 -44.59 -12.39 10.46
CA ALA A 307 -46.05 -12.22 10.45
C ALA A 307 -46.34 -10.91 9.71
N GLY A 308 -47.17 -11.04 8.66
CA GLY A 308 -47.43 -10.00 7.69
C GLY A 308 -48.05 -8.72 8.24
N ILE A 309 -47.70 -7.61 7.59
CA ILE A 309 -48.46 -6.37 7.65
C ILE A 309 -48.77 -5.92 6.22
N SER A 310 -50.07 -5.80 5.96
CA SER A 310 -50.69 -5.34 4.71
C SER A 310 -50.37 -3.86 4.44
N GLU A 311 -50.25 -3.52 3.17
CA GLU A 311 -50.25 -2.14 2.65
C GLU A 311 -51.46 -1.35 3.11
N THR A 312 -51.22 -0.23 3.80
CA THR A 312 -52.13 0.92 3.77
C THR A 312 -51.30 2.16 3.55
N ALA A 313 -51.53 2.79 2.39
CA ALA A 313 -50.99 4.09 2.05
C ALA A 313 -51.51 5.15 3.02
N GLY A 314 -50.63 5.74 3.82
CA GLY A 314 -50.92 6.88 4.69
C GLY A 314 -49.79 7.89 4.56
N SER A 315 -50.13 9.16 4.26
CA SER A 315 -49.25 10.32 4.11
C SER A 315 -48.29 10.43 5.27
N SER A 316 -47.00 10.16 5.03
CA SER A 316 -45.92 10.40 6.00
C SER A 316 -45.55 11.88 6.05
N ASN A 317 -45.69 12.49 7.23
CA ASN A 317 -45.32 13.86 7.55
C ASN A 317 -43.82 14.13 7.28
N ALA A 318 -43.51 15.22 6.58
CA ALA A 318 -42.17 15.72 6.35
C ALA A 318 -41.33 15.89 7.64
N ALA A 319 -41.97 16.09 8.81
CA ALA A 319 -41.32 16.17 10.12
C ALA A 319 -40.69 14.83 10.57
N GLY A 320 -41.34 13.68 10.33
CA GLY A 320 -40.79 12.37 10.70
C GLY A 320 -39.54 11.98 9.89
N ILE A 321 -39.50 12.37 8.61
CA ILE A 321 -38.28 12.14 7.76
C ILE A 321 -37.09 12.97 8.25
N SER A 322 -37.35 14.23 8.70
CA SER A 322 -36.32 15.12 9.25
C SER A 322 -35.75 14.60 10.58
N GLU A 323 -36.59 14.04 11.47
CA GLU A 323 -36.11 13.49 12.75
C GLU A 323 -35.28 12.21 12.58
N VAL A 324 -35.66 11.32 11.67
CA VAL A 324 -34.89 10.11 11.35
C VAL A 324 -33.56 10.49 10.67
N ALA A 325 -33.58 11.41 9.71
CA ALA A 325 -32.36 11.89 9.05
C ALA A 325 -31.41 12.57 10.05
N ASN A 326 -31.92 13.35 10.99
CA ASN A 326 -31.11 14.00 12.03
C ASN A 326 -30.52 12.97 13.02
N SER A 327 -31.26 11.94 13.41
CA SER A 327 -30.77 10.89 14.30
C SER A 327 -29.70 10.02 13.65
N VAL A 328 -29.84 9.68 12.37
CA VAL A 328 -28.83 8.95 11.60
C VAL A 328 -27.56 9.80 11.41
N SER A 329 -27.71 11.09 11.11
CA SER A 329 -26.58 12.01 10.97
C SER A 329 -25.81 12.17 12.30
N HIS A 330 -26.51 12.28 13.43
CA HIS A 330 -25.88 12.37 14.75
C HIS A 330 -25.11 11.08 15.10
N SER A 331 -25.72 9.93 14.87
CA SER A 331 -25.08 8.62 15.07
C SER A 331 -23.82 8.43 14.19
N LEU A 332 -23.84 8.91 12.94
CA LEU A 332 -22.66 8.82 12.05
C LEU A 332 -21.54 9.76 12.50
N LYS A 333 -21.88 10.95 13.00
CA LYS A 333 -20.89 11.88 13.57
C LYS A 333 -20.20 11.29 14.80
N GLU A 334 -20.97 10.72 15.73
CA GLU A 334 -20.42 10.04 16.93
C GLU A 334 -19.52 8.85 16.52
N TYR A 335 -19.88 8.09 15.49
CA TYR A 335 -19.07 7.01 14.96
C TYR A 335 -17.76 7.52 14.37
N ARG A 336 -17.76 8.61 13.59
CA ARG A 336 -16.54 9.21 13.02
C ARG A 336 -15.62 9.75 14.12
N GLU A 337 -16.15 10.35 15.18
CA GLU A 337 -15.37 10.72 16.37
C GLU A 337 -14.77 9.48 17.06
N PHE A 338 -15.49 8.38 17.14
CA PHE A 338 -14.95 7.12 17.65
C PHE A 338 -13.76 6.64 16.84
N LEU A 339 -13.80 6.70 15.49
CA LEU A 339 -12.68 6.30 14.63
C LEU A 339 -11.39 7.12 14.88
N ARG A 340 -11.52 8.37 15.31
CA ARG A 340 -10.40 9.27 15.61
C ARG A 340 -9.67 8.93 16.92
N ASN A 341 -10.30 8.17 17.83
CA ASN A 341 -9.79 7.94 19.18
C ASN A 341 -8.82 6.78 19.33
N PHE A 342 -8.48 6.06 18.26
CA PHE A 342 -7.55 4.94 18.31
C PHE A 342 -6.10 5.42 18.52
N ASP A 343 -5.49 4.92 19.60
CA ASP A 343 -4.13 5.28 19.99
C ASP A 343 -3.08 4.82 18.96
N THR A 344 -2.16 5.71 18.59
CA THR A 344 -1.13 5.47 17.58
C THR A 344 -0.20 4.31 17.98
N THR A 345 0.21 4.24 19.24
CA THR A 345 1.15 3.21 19.72
C THR A 345 0.51 1.82 19.68
N ARG A 346 -0.76 1.72 20.09
CA ARG A 346 -1.48 0.44 20.05
C ARG A 346 -1.75 -0.03 18.62
N LEU A 347 -1.99 0.88 17.68
CA LEU A 347 -2.06 0.55 16.25
C LEU A 347 -0.70 0.11 15.69
N ALA A 348 0.39 0.76 16.11
CA ALA A 348 1.75 0.35 15.74
C ALA A 348 2.14 -1.02 16.32
N GLU A 349 1.71 -1.35 17.52
CA GLU A 349 1.87 -2.71 18.10
C GLU A 349 1.13 -3.77 17.26
N LEU A 350 -0.06 -3.46 16.76
CA LEU A 350 -0.80 -4.34 15.86
C LEU A 350 -0.08 -4.47 14.51
N LEU A 351 0.40 -3.37 13.93
CA LEU A 351 1.22 -3.39 12.72
C LEU A 351 2.46 -4.29 12.91
N ASN A 352 3.16 -4.19 14.04
CA ASN A 352 4.33 -5.03 14.31
C ASN A 352 3.99 -6.52 14.33
N LYS A 353 2.81 -6.91 14.80
CA LYS A 353 2.33 -8.31 14.76
C LYS A 353 2.08 -8.77 13.33
N THR A 354 1.40 -7.96 12.51
CA THR A 354 1.10 -8.32 11.12
C THR A 354 2.34 -8.28 10.24
N VAL A 355 3.28 -7.38 10.45
CA VAL A 355 4.61 -7.38 9.81
C VAL A 355 5.35 -8.69 10.09
N LYS A 356 5.26 -9.20 11.32
CA LYS A 356 5.93 -10.45 11.70
C LYS A 356 5.23 -11.69 11.16
N ASP A 357 3.92 -11.80 11.38
CA ASP A 357 3.18 -13.05 11.21
C ASP A 357 2.13 -12.98 10.07
N ALA A 358 2.02 -11.85 9.36
CA ALA A 358 1.06 -11.58 8.28
C ALA A 358 -0.38 -12.00 8.64
N GLU A 359 -1.01 -12.86 7.83
CA GLU A 359 -2.37 -13.36 8.03
C GLU A 359 -2.56 -14.18 9.31
N GLU A 360 -1.50 -14.75 9.86
CA GLU A 360 -1.52 -15.54 11.11
C GLU A 360 -1.49 -14.67 12.37
N ALA A 361 -1.24 -13.36 12.24
CA ALA A 361 -1.17 -12.43 13.37
C ALA A 361 -2.48 -12.42 14.16
N SER A 362 -2.37 -12.65 15.49
CA SER A 362 -3.54 -12.68 16.36
C SER A 362 -3.98 -11.28 16.79
N ILE A 363 -5.27 -10.99 16.60
CA ILE A 363 -5.92 -9.75 17.00
C ILE A 363 -6.87 -10.05 18.17
N ASP A 364 -6.54 -9.50 19.34
CA ASP A 364 -7.36 -9.56 20.54
C ASP A 364 -7.57 -8.14 21.06
N TRP A 365 -8.39 -7.37 20.30
CA TRP A 365 -8.70 -5.98 20.59
C TRP A 365 -10.16 -5.70 20.21
N PRO A 366 -11.10 -5.87 21.16
CA PRO A 366 -12.55 -5.78 20.87
C PRO A 366 -13.00 -4.47 20.25
N GLU A 367 -12.47 -3.33 20.73
CA GLU A 367 -12.84 -2.02 20.19
C GLU A 367 -12.39 -1.87 18.73
N PHE A 368 -11.18 -2.32 18.38
CA PHE A 368 -10.67 -2.33 17.02
C PHE A 368 -11.53 -3.25 16.12
N LEU A 369 -11.77 -4.47 16.55
CA LEU A 369 -12.59 -5.43 15.80
C LEU A 369 -14.03 -4.94 15.60
N SER A 370 -14.55 -4.13 16.53
CA SER A 370 -15.89 -3.57 16.42
C SER A 370 -16.04 -2.61 15.22
N VAL A 371 -14.97 -1.93 14.79
CA VAL A 371 -14.96 -1.08 13.59
C VAL A 371 -15.37 -1.89 12.36
N PHE A 372 -14.92 -3.12 12.29
CA PHE A 372 -15.15 -4.06 11.19
C PHE A 372 -16.37 -4.96 11.41
N GLY A 373 -17.19 -4.69 12.44
CA GLY A 373 -18.37 -5.51 12.74
C GLY A 373 -18.05 -6.87 13.36
N MET A 374 -16.81 -7.12 13.77
CA MET A 374 -16.40 -8.37 14.42
C MET A 374 -16.33 -8.26 15.95
N SER A 375 -16.32 -9.39 16.62
CA SER A 375 -16.18 -9.52 18.07
C SER A 375 -15.36 -10.76 18.41
N GLY A 376 -14.73 -10.74 19.58
CA GLY A 376 -13.88 -11.84 20.02
C GLY A 376 -12.46 -11.74 19.44
N LYS A 377 -11.70 -12.83 19.61
CA LYS A 377 -10.33 -12.95 19.10
C LYS A 377 -10.36 -13.63 17.72
N CYS A 378 -9.55 -13.14 16.77
CA CYS A 378 -9.41 -13.73 15.44
C CYS A 378 -7.97 -13.59 14.94
N THR A 379 -7.64 -14.20 13.81
CA THR A 379 -6.44 -13.86 13.05
C THR A 379 -6.68 -12.66 12.13
N ALA A 380 -5.61 -12.01 11.68
CA ALA A 380 -5.71 -10.92 10.70
C ALA A 380 -6.25 -11.43 9.35
N GLY A 381 -5.94 -12.68 8.97
CA GLY A 381 -6.50 -13.33 7.80
C GLY A 381 -8.01 -13.57 7.91
N ASP A 382 -8.50 -13.98 9.10
CA ASP A 382 -9.95 -14.11 9.34
C ASP A 382 -10.65 -12.76 9.24
N LEU A 383 -10.03 -11.69 9.76
CA LEU A 383 -10.55 -10.34 9.65
C LEU A 383 -10.63 -9.91 8.18
N TRP A 384 -9.60 -10.15 7.36
CA TRP A 384 -9.64 -9.84 5.94
C TRP A 384 -10.70 -10.62 5.16
N LYS A 385 -10.89 -11.91 5.46
CA LYS A 385 -11.98 -12.71 4.88
C LYS A 385 -13.36 -12.12 5.23
N HIS A 386 -13.52 -11.68 6.48
CA HIS A 386 -14.74 -11.01 6.89
C HIS A 386 -14.93 -9.67 6.16
N ILE A 387 -13.92 -8.79 6.13
CA ILE A 387 -13.96 -7.52 5.40
C ILE A 387 -14.35 -7.76 3.94
N TYR A 388 -13.65 -8.67 3.26
CA TYR A 388 -13.95 -9.03 1.87
C TYR A 388 -15.42 -9.46 1.69
N SER A 389 -15.93 -10.29 2.57
CA SER A 389 -17.33 -10.75 2.49
C SER A 389 -18.36 -9.61 2.50
N VAL A 390 -18.04 -8.49 3.17
CA VAL A 390 -18.88 -7.30 3.27
C VAL A 390 -18.75 -6.37 2.06
N VAL A 391 -17.51 -6.24 1.52
CA VAL A 391 -17.24 -5.24 0.48
C VAL A 391 -17.02 -5.80 -0.93
N LYS A 392 -17.04 -7.12 -1.12
CA LYS A 392 -16.72 -7.77 -2.41
C LYS A 392 -17.51 -7.25 -3.61
N ASN A 393 -18.79 -6.90 -3.39
CA ASN A 393 -19.64 -6.39 -4.46
C ASN A 393 -19.28 -4.96 -4.91
N ASP A 394 -18.40 -4.28 -4.19
CA ASP A 394 -17.87 -2.96 -4.53
C ASP A 394 -16.59 -3.07 -5.39
N LEU A 395 -16.07 -4.30 -5.62
CA LEU A 395 -14.89 -4.59 -6.44
C LEU A 395 -15.29 -5.00 -7.86
N THR A 396 -14.39 -4.75 -8.81
CA THR A 396 -14.51 -5.29 -10.19
C THR A 396 -14.48 -6.82 -10.18
N GLU A 397 -15.07 -7.46 -11.18
CA GLU A 397 -15.08 -8.94 -11.31
C GLU A 397 -13.65 -9.51 -11.34
N VAL A 398 -12.71 -8.83 -11.99
CA VAL A 398 -11.31 -9.25 -12.04
C VAL A 398 -10.71 -9.26 -10.63
N SER A 399 -10.90 -8.19 -9.86
CA SER A 399 -10.40 -8.09 -8.48
C SER A 399 -11.08 -9.08 -7.55
N GLN A 400 -12.38 -9.34 -7.70
CA GLN A 400 -13.06 -10.39 -6.94
C GLN A 400 -12.41 -11.75 -7.15
N ASN A 401 -12.23 -12.18 -8.41
CA ASN A 401 -11.60 -13.46 -8.75
C ASN A 401 -10.17 -13.59 -8.23
N VAL A 402 -9.40 -12.49 -8.27
CA VAL A 402 -8.03 -12.46 -7.76
C VAL A 402 -8.02 -12.53 -6.24
N MET A 403 -8.84 -11.71 -5.55
CA MET A 403 -8.89 -11.67 -4.09
C MET A 403 -9.39 -12.97 -3.46
N GLU A 404 -10.37 -13.64 -4.06
CA GLU A 404 -10.82 -14.96 -3.58
C GLU A 404 -9.66 -15.96 -3.54
N LYS A 405 -8.86 -16.02 -4.61
CA LYS A 405 -7.70 -16.90 -4.68
C LYS A 405 -6.59 -16.48 -3.69
N MET A 406 -6.33 -15.18 -3.54
CA MET A 406 -5.33 -14.69 -2.59
C MET A 406 -5.73 -14.96 -1.14
N LEU A 407 -6.99 -14.73 -0.77
CA LEU A 407 -7.48 -15.00 0.58
C LEU A 407 -7.54 -16.50 0.94
N GLU A 408 -7.69 -17.37 -0.06
CA GLU A 408 -7.61 -18.82 0.11
C GLU A 408 -6.15 -19.29 0.23
N ARG A 409 -5.25 -18.77 -0.61
CA ARG A 409 -3.84 -19.13 -0.69
C ARG A 409 -3.03 -18.65 0.53
N GLY A 410 -3.40 -17.50 1.09
CA GLY A 410 -2.59 -16.70 2.00
C GLY A 410 -1.70 -15.69 1.27
N THR A 411 -0.88 -14.94 2.03
CA THR A 411 0.04 -13.95 1.47
C THR A 411 1.11 -14.58 0.59
N LEU A 412 1.64 -13.83 -0.37
CA LEU A 412 2.75 -14.29 -1.22
C LEU A 412 3.96 -14.70 -0.37
N SER A 413 4.23 -13.97 0.70
CA SER A 413 5.28 -14.30 1.67
C SER A 413 5.10 -15.69 2.30
N SER A 414 3.89 -16.04 2.72
CA SER A 414 3.58 -17.35 3.30
C SER A 414 3.76 -18.49 2.30
N VAL A 415 3.37 -18.27 1.04
CA VAL A 415 3.56 -19.24 -0.03
C VAL A 415 5.04 -19.44 -0.36
N LEU A 416 5.81 -18.35 -0.45
CA LEU A 416 7.26 -18.42 -0.66
C LEU A 416 7.97 -19.13 0.50
N TYR A 417 7.60 -18.81 1.74
CA TYR A 417 8.17 -19.47 2.92
C TYR A 417 7.86 -20.97 2.94
N LYS A 418 6.64 -21.37 2.57
CA LYS A 418 6.26 -22.78 2.45
C LYS A 418 7.08 -23.52 1.38
N ALA A 419 7.44 -22.83 0.29
CA ALA A 419 8.24 -23.41 -0.80
C ALA A 419 9.74 -23.51 -0.45
N LEU A 420 10.28 -22.57 0.30
CA LEU A 420 11.72 -22.36 0.47
C LEU A 420 12.22 -22.72 1.89
N GLY A 421 11.43 -22.51 2.95
CA GLY A 421 11.85 -22.71 4.35
C GLY A 421 12.82 -21.66 4.87
N ASP A 422 13.54 -21.97 5.98
CA ASP A 422 14.36 -21.00 6.70
C ASP A 422 15.70 -20.64 6.02
N SER A 423 16.34 -21.60 5.40
CA SER A 423 17.71 -21.44 4.85
C SER A 423 17.85 -22.16 3.53
N PRO A 424 17.17 -21.68 2.48
CA PRO A 424 17.23 -22.32 1.15
C PRO A 424 18.60 -22.14 0.51
N ALA A 425 19.00 -23.10 -0.33
CA ALA A 425 20.17 -22.93 -1.18
C ALA A 425 19.93 -21.80 -2.21
N HIS A 426 21.01 -21.17 -2.67
CA HIS A 426 20.93 -20.07 -3.64
C HIS A 426 20.15 -20.46 -4.92
N GLU A 427 20.38 -21.68 -5.44
CA GLU A 427 19.69 -22.18 -6.62
C GLU A 427 18.17 -22.34 -6.41
N ALA A 428 17.72 -22.60 -5.18
CA ALA A 428 16.31 -22.66 -4.85
C ALA A 428 15.67 -21.26 -4.93
N PHE A 429 16.36 -20.21 -4.44
CA PHE A 429 15.92 -18.85 -4.65
C PHE A 429 15.81 -18.49 -6.12
N VAL A 430 16.85 -18.75 -6.90
CA VAL A 430 16.85 -18.47 -8.35
C VAL A 430 15.68 -19.19 -9.03
N THR A 431 15.43 -20.44 -8.66
CA THR A 431 14.32 -21.23 -9.23
C THR A 431 12.96 -20.63 -8.89
N GLU A 432 12.70 -20.33 -7.61
CA GLU A 432 11.38 -19.82 -7.17
C GLU A 432 11.13 -18.38 -7.64
N TYR A 433 12.13 -17.50 -7.58
CA TYR A 433 11.96 -16.10 -8.01
C TYR A 433 11.89 -15.97 -9.55
N LYS A 434 12.44 -16.91 -10.33
CA LYS A 434 12.15 -17.00 -11.77
C LYS A 434 10.69 -17.36 -12.04
N LYS A 435 10.04 -18.15 -11.20
CA LYS A 435 8.58 -18.39 -11.31
C LYS A 435 7.78 -17.12 -11.01
N LEU A 436 8.23 -16.27 -10.04
CA LEU A 436 7.60 -14.97 -9.82
C LEU A 436 7.76 -14.05 -11.04
N ALA A 437 8.94 -13.97 -11.63
CA ALA A 437 9.16 -13.22 -12.86
C ALA A 437 8.28 -13.71 -14.02
N ASP A 438 8.04 -15.02 -14.10
CA ASP A 438 7.11 -15.63 -15.06
C ASP A 438 5.64 -15.25 -14.74
N CYS A 439 5.26 -15.17 -13.46
CA CYS A 439 3.95 -14.67 -13.06
C CYS A 439 3.73 -13.22 -13.52
N LEU A 440 4.74 -12.37 -13.35
CA LEU A 440 4.71 -10.99 -13.85
C LEU A 440 4.59 -10.93 -15.38
N ALA A 441 5.35 -11.77 -16.08
CA ALA A 441 5.34 -11.83 -17.55
C ALA A 441 4.00 -12.28 -18.15
N HIS A 442 3.15 -12.97 -17.38
CA HIS A 442 1.85 -13.50 -17.79
C HIS A 442 0.66 -12.93 -17.02
N ASN A 443 0.89 -11.99 -16.10
CA ASN A 443 -0.14 -11.37 -15.22
C ASN A 443 -0.98 -12.42 -14.48
N ARG A 444 -0.33 -13.39 -13.83
CA ARG A 444 -0.97 -14.50 -13.12
C ARG A 444 -0.46 -14.66 -11.70
N LEU A 445 -1.28 -15.25 -10.84
CA LEU A 445 -0.92 -15.50 -9.45
C LEU A 445 0.10 -16.66 -9.33
N TYR A 446 1.04 -16.50 -8.39
CA TYR A 446 2.01 -17.51 -8.04
C TYR A 446 1.37 -18.62 -7.17
N GLY A 447 1.75 -19.89 -7.43
CA GLY A 447 1.31 -21.04 -6.63
C GLY A 447 -0.15 -21.45 -6.84
N ILE A 448 -0.81 -20.91 -7.88
CA ILE A 448 -2.19 -21.27 -8.26
C ILE A 448 -2.14 -21.95 -9.63
N SER A 449 -2.64 -23.19 -9.70
CA SER A 449 -2.87 -23.88 -10.97
C SER A 449 -4.02 -23.21 -11.73
N GLU A 450 -3.88 -23.05 -13.05
CA GLU A 450 -4.93 -22.58 -13.94
C GLU A 450 -6.11 -23.56 -13.97
#